data_d23b852efe670ff908e01c331609467a
#
_entry.id   d23b852efe670ff908e01c331609467a
#
_cell.length_a   1.000
_cell.length_b   1.000
_cell.length_c   1.000
_cell.angle_alpha   90.00
_cell.angle_beta   90.00
_cell.angle_gamma   90.00
#
_symmetry.space_group_name_H-M   'P 1'
#
loop_
_entity.id
_entity.type
_entity.pdbx_description
1 polymer ?
#
loop_
_entity_poly.entity_id
_entity_poly.type
_entity_poly.pdbx_seq_one_letter_code
_entity_poly.pdbx_strand_id
1 'polypeptide(L)'
;SGPCTRRSTKPWTACPTRRSASPTRSRSNVQVELINTQLKRSKKRTDTQDMELAMDFMVVLQDKEDRSADRVILERLAKKLELQSLADLRAETMAIKKLINERNGQQPESTKQIIEILNKLKEVAGIDEKNILGEVHIPKYLEKCPSLMIPNDFLCPISLEIMTDPVIIASGRTYERRSIQKWLDAGQRTCPKTQQPLAHLSLAPNFALKNLILQWCEKNKVEMQTRVDEPPVEEEVSKEVLIPSLVKDLSSPNLDVQRKAAKKIRTLSKESPEDRTLIVDSDGIAALVGLLQYPDKKIQDNAVTSLLNLSIDEANKVLIAKGNAIPLIIEVLKNGNVEGQENSAAALFSLSMVDENKVAIGALGGMPPLVDLLKNGTIRGKKDASTAIFNLLLNHQNRLRAIEAGIVPVLLKILDNTKLGMVDEALSIFLLLGSNSTCRGTIGTESFVETLVRIIKEGTPKNKECALSVILELGSHNNALMVHALGFGLHEHLTEIAKNSTSRAQRKANSLIQLARKCES
;
A
#
# COMPACT_ATOMS: atom_id res chain seq x y z
N SER A 1 18.98 45.54 55.99
CA SER A 1 17.93 45.34 57.00
C SER A 1 16.92 44.32 56.48
N GLY A 2 17.02 43.10 56.97
CA GLY A 2 15.94 42.12 56.99
C GLY A 2 14.97 42.45 58.15
N PRO A 3 14.12 41.57 58.68
CA PRO A 3 14.05 40.14 58.58
C PRO A 3 12.64 39.53 58.65
N CYS A 4 12.59 38.21 58.54
CA CYS A 4 11.93 37.25 59.42
C CYS A 4 10.43 36.90 59.24
N THR A 5 10.22 35.67 58.96
CA THR A 5 9.60 34.54 59.73
C THR A 5 8.07 34.46 59.75
N ARG A 6 7.47 33.33 59.41
CA ARG A 6 7.14 32.16 60.26
C ARG A 6 6.23 31.19 59.50
N ARG A 7 6.63 29.97 59.40
CA ARG A 7 6.06 28.64 59.74
C ARG A 7 4.65 28.63 60.36
N SER A 8 3.78 27.73 59.87
CA SER A 8 3.00 26.74 60.65
C SER A 8 2.36 25.73 59.72
N THR A 9 2.78 24.50 59.76
CA THR A 9 2.24 23.31 60.44
C THR A 9 0.91 22.77 59.92
N LYS A 10 1.01 21.52 59.52
CA LYS A 10 0.01 20.52 59.11
C LYS A 10 -1.15 20.35 60.11
N PRO A 11 -2.25 19.63 59.71
CA PRO A 11 -2.18 18.18 59.82
C PRO A 11 -2.89 17.38 58.71
N TRP A 12 -2.46 16.15 58.59
CA TRP A 12 -3.03 15.03 57.91
C TRP A 12 -4.40 14.63 58.49
N THR A 13 -5.39 14.32 57.62
CA THR A 13 -6.41 13.31 57.94
C THR A 13 -7.03 12.74 56.66
N ALA A 14 -7.14 11.41 56.68
CA ALA A 14 -8.11 10.54 56.07
C ALA A 14 -7.95 10.20 54.55
N CYS A 15 -7.44 9.03 54.36
CA CYS A 15 -7.59 8.16 53.17
C CYS A 15 -9.04 7.67 53.08
N PRO A 16 -9.69 7.68 51.91
CA PRO A 16 -10.78 6.77 51.61
C PRO A 16 -10.33 5.70 50.60
N THR A 17 -10.35 4.49 51.08
CA THR A 17 -10.60 3.20 50.44
C THR A 17 -10.53 3.17 48.91
N ARG A 18 -9.48 2.49 48.43
CA ARG A 18 -9.39 1.89 47.07
C ARG A 18 -10.62 1.00 46.81
N ARG A 19 -11.50 1.43 45.91
CA ARG A 19 -12.28 0.50 45.13
C ARG A 19 -11.44 0.04 43.91
N SER A 20 -11.14 -1.22 43.88
CA SER A 20 -10.47 -1.92 42.78
C SER A 20 -11.31 -1.80 41.52
N ALA A 21 -10.93 -0.90 40.61
CA ALA A 21 -11.40 -0.91 39.23
C ALA A 21 -10.56 -1.92 38.46
N SER A 22 -11.23 -2.87 37.83
CA SER A 22 -10.63 -3.94 37.05
C SER A 22 -9.73 -3.39 35.92
N PRO A 23 -8.56 -4.01 35.66
CA PRO A 23 -7.57 -3.51 34.70
C PRO A 23 -7.99 -3.60 33.22
N THR A 24 -9.12 -4.25 32.91
CA THR A 24 -9.57 -4.53 31.56
C THR A 24 -10.29 -3.37 30.86
N ARG A 25 -10.81 -2.38 31.62
CA ARG A 25 -11.51 -1.23 31.04
C ARG A 25 -10.58 -0.09 30.58
N SER A 26 -9.35 -0.09 31.08
CA SER A 26 -8.33 0.91 30.76
C SER A 26 -7.59 0.63 29.46
N ARG A 27 -7.36 -0.65 29.08
CA ARG A 27 -6.58 -1.01 27.89
C ARG A 27 -7.34 -0.83 26.57
N SER A 28 -8.65 -1.09 26.52
CA SER A 28 -9.43 -0.93 25.28
C SER A 28 -9.70 0.53 24.91
N ASN A 29 -9.83 1.42 25.91
CA ASN A 29 -9.91 2.86 25.64
C ASN A 29 -8.55 3.46 25.23
N VAL A 30 -7.44 2.92 25.73
CA VAL A 30 -6.09 3.38 25.40
C VAL A 30 -5.72 3.04 23.95
N GLN A 31 -6.19 1.93 23.39
CA GLN A 31 -5.86 1.53 22.01
C GLN A 31 -6.69 2.30 20.96
N VAL A 32 -7.96 2.55 21.19
CA VAL A 32 -8.77 3.43 20.32
C VAL A 32 -8.34 4.89 20.44
N GLU A 33 -7.90 5.32 21.65
CA GLU A 33 -7.21 6.60 21.83
C GLU A 33 -5.84 6.61 21.16
N LEU A 34 -5.15 5.46 20.98
CA LEU A 34 -3.84 5.42 20.32
C LEU A 34 -3.96 5.72 18.83
N ILE A 35 -4.92 5.14 18.12
CA ILE A 35 -5.22 5.50 16.71
C ILE A 35 -5.75 6.93 16.61
N ASN A 36 -6.67 7.32 17.47
CA ASN A 36 -7.13 8.71 17.52
C ASN A 36 -6.03 9.69 17.98
N THR A 37 -5.10 9.25 18.83
CA THR A 37 -3.97 10.08 19.29
C THR A 37 -2.83 10.05 18.29
N GLN A 38 -2.64 8.95 17.53
CA GLN A 38 -1.71 8.90 16.41
C GLN A 38 -2.26 9.64 15.20
N LEU A 39 -3.55 9.54 14.89
CA LEU A 39 -4.25 10.44 13.97
C LEU A 39 -4.25 11.90 14.44
N LYS A 40 -4.20 12.18 15.76
CA LYS A 40 -4.05 13.53 16.34
C LYS A 40 -2.60 13.96 16.49
N ARG A 41 -1.64 13.05 16.67
CA ARG A 41 -0.19 13.32 16.66
C ARG A 41 0.35 13.49 15.25
N SER A 42 -0.21 12.78 14.25
CA SER A 42 0.04 13.07 12.85
C SER A 42 -0.44 14.49 12.47
N LYS A 43 -1.45 15.05 13.16
CA LYS A 43 -1.84 16.46 13.02
C LYS A 43 -0.82 17.47 13.56
N LYS A 44 0.15 17.07 14.38
CA LYS A 44 1.23 17.93 14.92
C LYS A 44 2.58 17.74 14.22
N ARG A 45 2.70 16.72 13.38
CA ARG A 45 3.82 16.55 12.45
C ARG A 45 3.46 17.24 11.16
N THR A 46 4.40 17.96 10.59
CA THR A 46 4.30 18.78 9.38
C THR A 46 3.26 18.28 8.36
N ASP A 47 2.45 19.17 7.78
CA ASP A 47 1.37 18.91 6.79
C ASP A 47 1.73 17.90 5.69
N THR A 48 3.02 17.72 5.40
CA THR A 48 3.56 16.75 4.43
C THR A 48 3.39 15.29 4.84
N GLN A 49 3.64 14.94 6.10
CA GLN A 49 3.52 13.54 6.57
C GLN A 49 2.06 13.07 6.66
N ASP A 50 1.16 14.00 6.95
CA ASP A 50 -0.28 13.72 6.97
C ASP A 50 -0.83 13.55 5.55
N MET A 51 -0.29 14.28 4.57
CA MET A 51 -0.64 14.12 3.17
C MET A 51 -0.10 12.80 2.57
N GLU A 52 1.13 12.41 2.91
CA GLU A 52 1.68 11.10 2.51
C GLU A 52 0.83 9.95 3.07
N LEU A 53 0.42 10.03 4.33
CA LEU A 53 -0.46 9.03 4.93
C LEU A 53 -1.83 9.01 4.26
N ALA A 54 -2.40 10.17 3.94
CA ALA A 54 -3.67 10.29 3.23
C ALA A 54 -3.59 9.70 1.81
N MET A 55 -2.45 9.84 1.14
CA MET A 55 -2.23 9.24 -0.19
C MET A 55 -2.05 7.74 -0.12
N ASP A 56 -1.30 7.23 0.86
CA ASP A 56 -1.18 5.79 1.09
C ASP A 56 -2.58 5.17 1.31
N PHE A 57 -3.43 5.83 2.09
CA PHE A 57 -4.83 5.45 2.26
C PHE A 57 -5.63 5.51 0.95
N MET A 58 -5.44 6.55 0.13
CA MET A 58 -6.14 6.69 -1.15
C MET A 58 -5.75 5.57 -2.12
N VAL A 59 -4.46 5.27 -2.23
CA VAL A 59 -3.96 4.22 -3.14
C VAL A 59 -4.48 2.84 -2.72
N VAL A 60 -4.50 2.54 -1.42
CA VAL A 60 -4.99 1.25 -0.89
C VAL A 60 -6.51 1.08 -1.04
N LEU A 61 -7.29 2.18 -0.96
CA LEU A 61 -8.75 2.15 -1.07
C LEU A 61 -9.27 2.20 -2.52
N GLN A 62 -8.42 2.53 -3.49
CA GLN A 62 -8.80 2.58 -4.90
C GLN A 62 -8.65 1.23 -5.61
N ASP A 63 -9.40 0.26 -5.18
CA ASP A 63 -9.39 -1.11 -5.68
C ASP A 63 -9.25 -1.27 -7.19
N LYS A 64 -8.29 -2.05 -7.66
CA LYS A 64 -8.42 -3.19 -8.58
C LYS A 64 -7.07 -3.68 -9.08
N GLU A 65 -6.86 -4.99 -8.92
CA GLU A 65 -5.87 -5.86 -9.59
C GLU A 65 -4.41 -5.75 -9.14
N ASP A 66 -4.01 -6.78 -8.40
CA ASP A 66 -2.70 -7.45 -8.26
C ASP A 66 -1.44 -6.58 -8.49
N ARG A 67 -1.18 -5.62 -7.58
CA ARG A 67 0.03 -4.79 -7.63
C ARG A 67 0.95 -5.09 -6.44
N SER A 68 2.20 -5.39 -6.73
CA SER A 68 3.27 -5.40 -5.70
C SER A 68 3.39 -4.06 -4.97
N ALA A 69 3.06 -2.94 -5.63
CA ALA A 69 3.00 -1.62 -5.03
C ALA A 69 1.95 -1.50 -3.91
N ASP A 70 0.81 -2.19 -4.02
CA ASP A 70 -0.24 -2.15 -2.98
C ASP A 70 0.23 -2.85 -1.70
N ARG A 71 0.98 -3.93 -1.82
CA ARG A 71 1.58 -4.63 -0.67
C ARG A 71 2.58 -3.76 0.08
N VAL A 72 3.42 -3.03 -0.64
CA VAL A 72 4.42 -2.11 -0.08
C VAL A 72 3.77 -0.98 0.69
N ILE A 73 2.73 -0.39 0.09
CA ILE A 73 1.98 0.71 0.71
C ILE A 73 1.27 0.19 1.96
N LEU A 74 0.71 -1.04 1.92
CA LEU A 74 0.10 -1.70 3.07
C LEU A 74 1.12 -1.98 4.18
N GLU A 75 2.31 -2.47 3.87
CA GLU A 75 3.39 -2.69 4.84
C GLU A 75 3.85 -1.36 5.46
N ARG A 76 3.96 -0.29 4.66
CA ARG A 76 4.29 1.05 5.15
C ARG A 76 3.18 1.63 6.03
N LEU A 77 1.91 1.45 5.64
CA LEU A 77 0.75 1.83 6.46
C LEU A 77 0.75 1.07 7.79
N ALA A 78 0.99 -0.25 7.77
CA ALA A 78 1.09 -1.05 8.98
C ALA A 78 2.18 -0.53 9.92
N LYS A 79 3.36 -0.19 9.39
CA LYS A 79 4.47 0.39 10.16
C LYS A 79 4.13 1.78 10.71
N LYS A 80 3.52 2.66 9.92
CA LYS A 80 3.09 4.00 10.35
C LYS A 80 1.95 3.95 11.37
N LEU A 81 1.09 2.93 11.31
CA LEU A 81 0.01 2.68 12.27
C LEU A 81 0.47 1.87 13.48
N GLU A 82 1.76 1.51 13.56
CA GLU A 82 2.36 0.68 14.62
C GLU A 82 1.72 -0.73 14.73
N LEU A 83 1.16 -1.24 13.63
CA LEU A 83 0.60 -2.58 13.52
C LEU A 83 1.73 -3.55 13.08
N GLN A 84 2.61 -3.90 14.00
CA GLN A 84 3.82 -4.67 13.69
C GLN A 84 3.67 -6.18 13.91
N SER A 85 2.58 -6.61 14.56
CA SER A 85 2.34 -8.01 14.84
C SER A 85 0.92 -8.46 14.51
N LEU A 86 0.73 -9.77 14.32
CA LEU A 86 -0.60 -10.37 14.17
C LEU A 86 -1.51 -10.11 15.39
N ALA A 87 -0.91 -9.97 16.57
CA ALA A 87 -1.62 -9.66 17.80
C ALA A 87 -2.18 -8.23 17.78
N ASP A 88 -1.40 -7.27 17.28
CA ASP A 88 -1.83 -5.87 17.15
C ASP A 88 -2.98 -5.74 16.15
N LEU A 89 -2.85 -6.42 15.01
CA LEU A 89 -3.88 -6.41 13.96
C LEU A 89 -5.20 -7.05 14.42
N ARG A 90 -5.13 -8.12 15.22
CA ARG A 90 -6.29 -8.75 15.86
C ARG A 90 -6.93 -7.85 16.91
N ALA A 91 -6.11 -7.24 17.78
CA ALA A 91 -6.57 -6.34 18.82
C ALA A 91 -7.31 -5.13 18.22
N GLU A 92 -6.77 -4.55 17.15
CA GLU A 92 -7.37 -3.42 16.45
C GLU A 92 -8.68 -3.78 15.76
N THR A 93 -8.74 -4.96 15.12
CA THR A 93 -9.97 -5.48 14.53
C THR A 93 -11.07 -5.67 15.56
N MET A 94 -10.73 -6.19 16.75
CA MET A 94 -11.68 -6.37 17.86
C MET A 94 -12.16 -5.02 18.40
N ALA A 95 -11.28 -4.04 18.52
CA ALA A 95 -11.63 -2.70 18.98
C ALA A 95 -12.62 -2.00 18.03
N ILE A 96 -12.41 -2.14 16.72
CA ILE A 96 -13.30 -1.56 15.71
C ILE A 96 -14.64 -2.28 15.68
N LYS A 97 -14.67 -3.62 15.74
CA LYS A 97 -15.92 -4.38 15.84
C LYS A 97 -16.74 -3.97 17.09
N LYS A 98 -16.08 -3.73 18.20
CA LYS A 98 -16.71 -3.25 19.42
C LYS A 98 -17.32 -1.85 19.27
N LEU A 99 -16.59 -0.92 18.62
CA LEU A 99 -17.09 0.42 18.32
C LEU A 99 -18.32 0.43 17.40
N ILE A 100 -18.38 -0.51 16.45
CA ILE A 100 -19.52 -0.68 15.55
C ILE A 100 -20.74 -1.17 16.33
N ASN A 101 -20.56 -2.15 17.23
CA ASN A 101 -21.63 -2.69 18.05
C ASN A 101 -22.17 -1.65 19.06
N GLU A 102 -21.32 -0.82 19.63
CA GLU A 102 -21.71 0.25 20.55
C GLU A 102 -22.50 1.39 19.87
N ARG A 103 -22.42 1.52 18.53
CA ARG A 103 -23.10 2.57 17.76
C ARG A 103 -24.35 2.09 16.99
N ASN A 104 -25.00 1.01 17.42
CA ASN A 104 -26.26 0.51 16.83
C ASN A 104 -26.25 0.35 15.29
N GLY A 105 -25.13 -0.08 14.69
CA GLY A 105 -25.05 -0.41 13.27
C GLY A 105 -24.93 0.78 12.30
N GLN A 106 -24.96 2.02 12.76
CA GLN A 106 -24.65 3.17 11.91
C GLN A 106 -23.14 3.27 11.71
N GLN A 107 -22.67 2.89 10.51
CA GLN A 107 -21.25 2.96 10.13
C GLN A 107 -20.96 4.28 9.40
N PRO A 108 -20.20 5.21 10.00
CA PRO A 108 -19.67 6.34 9.24
C PRO A 108 -18.72 5.85 8.15
N GLU A 109 -18.68 6.52 6.99
CA GLU A 109 -17.87 6.15 5.82
C GLU A 109 -16.38 5.94 6.17
N SER A 110 -15.86 6.73 7.11
CA SER A 110 -14.50 6.56 7.64
C SER A 110 -14.27 5.23 8.34
N THR A 111 -15.29 4.65 8.96
CA THR A 111 -15.18 3.35 9.64
C THR A 111 -15.17 2.21 8.63
N LYS A 112 -15.94 2.31 7.55
CA LYS A 112 -15.91 1.34 6.44
C LYS A 112 -14.53 1.30 5.77
N GLN A 113 -13.96 2.46 5.50
CA GLN A 113 -12.62 2.59 4.92
C GLN A 113 -11.53 1.97 5.81
N ILE A 114 -11.61 2.16 7.13
CA ILE A 114 -10.67 1.54 8.08
C ILE A 114 -10.83 0.01 8.09
N ILE A 115 -12.06 -0.50 8.05
CA ILE A 115 -12.33 -1.94 7.98
C ILE A 115 -11.76 -2.53 6.70
N GLU A 116 -11.92 -1.86 5.57
CA GLU A 116 -11.39 -2.29 4.29
C GLU A 116 -9.86 -2.40 4.31
N ILE A 117 -9.17 -1.41 4.88
CA ILE A 117 -7.71 -1.42 5.04
C ILE A 117 -7.27 -2.56 5.97
N LEU A 118 -7.95 -2.76 7.09
CA LEU A 118 -7.64 -3.87 8.00
C LEU A 118 -7.87 -5.23 7.34
N ASN A 119 -8.87 -5.37 6.49
CA ASN A 119 -9.10 -6.60 5.74
C ASN A 119 -7.98 -6.84 4.70
N LYS A 120 -7.55 -5.81 3.98
CA LYS A 120 -6.39 -5.89 3.07
C LYS A 120 -5.08 -6.21 3.82
N LEU A 121 -4.87 -5.62 5.00
CA LEU A 121 -3.72 -5.96 5.85
C LEU A 121 -3.76 -7.41 6.35
N LYS A 122 -4.95 -7.95 6.67
CA LYS A 122 -5.13 -9.36 7.03
C LYS A 122 -4.86 -10.29 5.85
N GLU A 123 -5.33 -9.95 4.68
CA GLU A 123 -5.10 -10.71 3.45
C GLU A 123 -3.60 -10.81 3.14
N VAL A 124 -2.88 -9.69 3.22
CA VAL A 124 -1.41 -9.66 3.06
C VAL A 124 -0.70 -10.45 4.17
N ALA A 125 -1.24 -10.44 5.40
CA ALA A 125 -0.72 -11.22 6.52
C ALA A 125 -1.14 -12.70 6.49
N GLY A 126 -1.94 -13.14 5.49
CA GLY A 126 -2.41 -14.52 5.35
C GLY A 126 -3.43 -14.97 6.42
N ILE A 127 -4.24 -14.04 6.96
CA ILE A 127 -5.22 -14.34 8.01
C ILE A 127 -6.62 -14.53 7.38
N ASP A 128 -7.11 -15.76 7.35
CA ASP A 128 -8.48 -16.06 6.94
C ASP A 128 -9.49 -15.77 8.08
N GLU A 129 -10.59 -15.09 7.78
CA GLU A 129 -11.63 -14.71 8.78
C GLU A 129 -12.32 -15.92 9.45
N LYS A 130 -12.23 -17.10 8.88
CA LYS A 130 -12.87 -18.32 9.40
C LYS A 130 -12.24 -18.87 10.68
N ASN A 131 -11.06 -18.39 11.08
CA ASN A 131 -10.34 -18.85 12.27
C ASN A 131 -10.56 -17.98 13.53
N ILE A 132 -11.49 -17.03 13.52
CA ILE A 132 -11.74 -16.12 14.66
C ILE A 132 -12.99 -16.50 15.47
N LEU A 133 -13.79 -17.44 14.99
CA LEU A 133 -15.00 -17.94 15.69
C LEU A 133 -14.84 -19.41 16.07
N GLY A 134 -14.06 -19.67 17.09
CA GLY A 134 -13.89 -21.01 17.64
C GLY A 134 -13.15 -21.04 18.98
N GLU A 135 -13.70 -20.37 20.01
CA GLU A 135 -13.45 -20.83 21.37
C GLU A 135 -14.22 -22.13 21.58
N VAL A 136 -13.60 -23.24 21.22
CA VAL A 136 -14.02 -24.54 21.72
C VAL A 136 -13.43 -24.69 23.11
N HIS A 137 -14.26 -24.60 24.14
CA HIS A 137 -13.98 -25.10 25.47
C HIS A 137 -13.57 -26.57 25.37
N ILE A 138 -12.29 -26.86 25.52
CA ILE A 138 -11.80 -28.23 25.74
C ILE A 138 -11.97 -28.54 27.21
N PRO A 139 -12.75 -29.59 27.57
CA PRO A 139 -12.86 -30.03 28.94
C PRO A 139 -11.49 -30.57 29.43
N LYS A 140 -11.09 -30.17 30.62
CA LYS A 140 -9.84 -30.51 31.33
C LYS A 140 -9.60 -31.99 31.68
N TYR A 141 -10.07 -32.96 30.92
CA TYR A 141 -10.00 -34.40 31.31
C TYR A 141 -9.26 -35.29 30.31
N LEU A 142 -8.31 -34.77 29.51
CA LEU A 142 -7.48 -35.66 28.69
C LEU A 142 -6.00 -35.21 28.66
N GLU A 143 -5.44 -35.01 29.86
CA GLU A 143 -3.99 -35.09 30.04
C GLU A 143 -3.64 -36.51 30.46
N LYS A 144 -3.35 -37.38 29.49
CA LYS A 144 -2.42 -38.53 29.63
C LYS A 144 -2.42 -39.36 28.34
N CYS A 145 -1.27 -39.36 27.74
CA CYS A 145 -0.65 -40.20 26.73
C CYS A 145 -0.34 -39.47 25.42
N PRO A 146 0.94 -39.31 25.03
CA PRO A 146 1.34 -38.79 23.74
C PRO A 146 1.33 -39.92 22.71
N SER A 147 0.17 -40.31 22.22
CA SER A 147 0.11 -40.98 20.93
C SER A 147 0.08 -39.89 19.87
N LEU A 148 1.13 -39.78 19.10
CA LEU A 148 1.28 -38.86 17.98
C LEU A 148 0.20 -39.18 16.94
N MET A 149 -1.02 -38.63 17.10
CA MET A 149 -2.09 -38.78 16.10
C MET A 149 -1.83 -37.78 14.99
N ILE A 150 -1.31 -38.27 13.86
CA ILE A 150 -1.18 -37.48 12.64
C ILE A 150 -2.57 -37.15 12.13
N PRO A 151 -2.92 -35.87 11.90
CA PRO A 151 -4.21 -35.51 11.32
C PRO A 151 -4.41 -36.19 9.96
N ASN A 152 -5.57 -36.80 9.75
CA ASN A 152 -5.89 -37.51 8.51
C ASN A 152 -5.78 -36.62 7.26
N ASP A 153 -6.01 -35.34 7.40
CA ASP A 153 -5.91 -34.36 6.32
C ASP A 153 -4.46 -34.11 5.85
N PHE A 154 -3.45 -34.52 6.65
CA PHE A 154 -2.04 -34.43 6.31
C PHE A 154 -1.53 -35.65 5.56
N LEU A 155 -2.33 -36.72 5.52
CA LEU A 155 -1.99 -37.96 4.84
C LEU A 155 -2.52 -37.97 3.42
N CYS A 156 -1.66 -38.33 2.48
CA CYS A 156 -2.07 -38.54 1.09
C CYS A 156 -3.06 -39.73 1.00
N PRO A 157 -4.25 -39.57 0.39
CA PRO A 157 -5.19 -40.68 0.24
C PRO A 157 -4.70 -41.85 -0.61
N ILE A 158 -3.61 -41.69 -1.36
CA ILE A 158 -3.02 -42.75 -2.20
C ILE A 158 -1.88 -43.45 -1.46
N SER A 159 -0.89 -42.69 -0.92
CA SER A 159 0.28 -43.28 -0.26
C SER A 159 0.09 -43.51 1.24
N LEU A 160 -0.90 -42.89 1.86
CA LEU A 160 -1.14 -42.92 3.31
C LEU A 160 0.02 -42.35 4.15
N GLU A 161 0.92 -41.62 3.53
CA GLU A 161 2.07 -40.93 4.14
C GLU A 161 1.77 -39.43 4.29
N ILE A 162 2.50 -38.75 5.18
CA ILE A 162 2.41 -37.29 5.34
C ILE A 162 2.82 -36.64 4.01
N MET A 163 1.97 -35.73 3.51
CA MET A 163 2.24 -35.06 2.25
C MET A 163 3.38 -34.06 2.40
N THR A 164 4.35 -34.16 1.49
CA THR A 164 5.49 -33.23 1.40
C THR A 164 5.25 -32.13 0.37
N ASP A 165 4.53 -32.46 -0.72
CA ASP A 165 4.11 -31.51 -1.76
C ASP A 165 2.63 -31.72 -2.10
N PRO A 166 1.71 -31.23 -1.23
CA PRO A 166 0.27 -31.40 -1.44
C PRO A 166 -0.24 -30.58 -2.61
N VAL A 167 -0.99 -31.24 -3.51
CA VAL A 167 -1.63 -30.60 -4.68
C VAL A 167 -3.13 -30.90 -4.72
N ILE A 168 -3.90 -29.91 -5.17
CA ILE A 168 -5.34 -30.01 -5.39
C ILE A 168 -5.60 -30.37 -6.84
N ILE A 169 -6.49 -31.34 -7.07
CA ILE A 169 -6.98 -31.74 -8.40
C ILE A 169 -8.38 -31.17 -8.67
N ALA A 170 -8.89 -31.30 -9.90
CA ALA A 170 -10.19 -30.76 -10.32
C ALA A 170 -11.40 -31.17 -9.44
N SER A 171 -11.31 -32.26 -8.67
CA SER A 171 -12.35 -32.65 -7.71
C SER A 171 -12.28 -31.93 -6.36
N GLY A 172 -11.36 -30.97 -6.18
CA GLY A 172 -11.13 -30.25 -4.93
C GLY A 172 -10.42 -31.08 -3.84
N ARG A 173 -9.96 -32.30 -4.14
CA ARG A 173 -9.21 -33.15 -3.20
C ARG A 173 -7.72 -32.93 -3.31
N THR A 174 -7.04 -33.04 -2.17
CA THR A 174 -5.58 -32.89 -2.08
C THR A 174 -4.90 -34.24 -2.01
N TYR A 175 -3.79 -34.36 -2.70
CA TYR A 175 -2.93 -35.55 -2.80
C TYR A 175 -1.46 -35.13 -2.79
N GLU A 176 -0.55 -36.05 -2.46
CA GLU A 176 0.88 -35.90 -2.72
C GLU A 176 1.10 -35.81 -4.24
N ARG A 177 1.84 -34.80 -4.71
CA ARG A 177 2.07 -34.56 -6.15
C ARG A 177 2.55 -35.80 -6.89
N ARG A 178 3.56 -36.48 -6.36
CA ARG A 178 4.14 -37.67 -6.99
C ARG A 178 3.14 -38.81 -7.13
N SER A 179 2.29 -38.99 -6.13
CA SER A 179 1.30 -40.07 -6.11
C SER A 179 0.18 -39.84 -7.10
N ILE A 180 -0.37 -38.62 -7.17
CA ILE A 180 -1.42 -38.30 -8.12
C ILE A 180 -0.89 -38.18 -9.57
N GLN A 181 0.35 -37.71 -9.75
CA GLN A 181 0.98 -37.67 -11.06
C GLN A 181 1.12 -39.08 -11.66
N LYS A 182 1.62 -40.05 -10.87
CA LYS A 182 1.70 -41.47 -11.31
C LYS A 182 0.33 -42.04 -11.69
N TRP A 183 -0.74 -41.66 -10.98
CA TRP A 183 -2.11 -42.07 -11.28
C TRP A 183 -2.58 -41.49 -12.62
N LEU A 184 -2.31 -40.22 -12.89
CA LEU A 184 -2.65 -39.55 -14.13
C LEU A 184 -1.80 -40.05 -15.31
N ASP A 185 -0.50 -40.30 -15.10
CA ASP A 185 0.43 -40.83 -16.12
C ASP A 185 0.07 -42.27 -16.50
N ALA A 186 -0.54 -43.05 -15.61
CA ALA A 186 -1.10 -44.35 -15.88
C ALA A 186 -2.42 -44.29 -16.71
N GLY A 187 -2.78 -43.11 -17.23
CA GLY A 187 -3.95 -42.90 -18.09
C GLY A 187 -5.28 -42.76 -17.34
N GLN A 188 -5.26 -42.73 -16.02
CA GLN A 188 -6.48 -42.58 -15.21
C GLN A 188 -6.96 -41.14 -15.23
N ARG A 189 -8.23 -40.91 -15.53
CA ARG A 189 -8.84 -39.58 -15.60
C ARG A 189 -9.94 -39.37 -14.54
N THR A 190 -9.88 -40.14 -13.47
CA THR A 190 -10.83 -40.08 -12.33
C THR A 190 -10.12 -39.73 -11.04
N CYS A 191 -10.83 -39.11 -10.12
CA CYS A 191 -10.32 -38.85 -8.77
C CYS A 191 -10.15 -40.19 -8.01
N PRO A 192 -8.97 -40.52 -7.48
CA PRO A 192 -8.72 -41.80 -6.79
C PRO A 192 -9.67 -42.08 -5.62
N LYS A 193 -10.09 -41.05 -4.87
CA LYS A 193 -10.95 -41.19 -3.69
C LYS A 193 -12.44 -41.15 -4.03
N THR A 194 -12.88 -40.31 -4.99
CA THR A 194 -14.30 -40.11 -5.28
C THR A 194 -14.76 -40.81 -6.55
N GLN A 195 -13.83 -41.35 -7.35
CA GLN A 195 -14.07 -42.01 -8.66
C GLN A 195 -14.74 -41.10 -9.70
N GLN A 196 -14.92 -39.81 -9.39
CA GLN A 196 -15.51 -38.85 -10.32
C GLN A 196 -14.54 -38.50 -11.45
N PRO A 197 -15.02 -38.34 -12.68
CA PRO A 197 -14.19 -37.91 -13.79
C PRO A 197 -13.66 -36.48 -13.53
N LEU A 198 -12.39 -36.27 -13.87
CA LEU A 198 -11.72 -34.97 -13.69
C LEU A 198 -12.00 -34.09 -14.90
N ALA A 199 -12.48 -32.88 -14.66
CA ALA A 199 -12.73 -31.87 -15.70
C ALA A 199 -11.44 -31.41 -16.39
N HIS A 200 -10.31 -31.40 -15.66
CA HIS A 200 -8.97 -31.11 -16.15
C HIS A 200 -7.92 -31.88 -15.34
N LEU A 201 -6.71 -32.03 -15.89
CA LEU A 201 -5.62 -32.76 -15.24
C LEU A 201 -4.57 -31.84 -14.60
N SER A 202 -4.82 -30.54 -14.52
CA SER A 202 -3.91 -29.59 -13.89
C SER A 202 -3.85 -29.81 -12.38
N LEU A 203 -2.63 -29.72 -11.82
CA LEU A 203 -2.33 -29.87 -10.40
C LEU A 203 -2.02 -28.49 -9.81
N ALA A 204 -2.85 -28.01 -8.91
CA ALA A 204 -2.64 -26.74 -8.22
C ALA A 204 -1.96 -26.97 -6.85
N PRO A 205 -0.80 -26.35 -6.55
CA PRO A 205 -0.14 -26.49 -5.27
C PRO A 205 -1.04 -26.04 -4.09
N ASN A 206 -1.10 -26.85 -3.03
CA ASN A 206 -1.81 -26.49 -1.80
C ASN A 206 -0.83 -25.96 -0.74
N PHE A 207 -0.38 -24.72 -0.92
CA PHE A 207 0.58 -24.09 -0.02
C PHE A 207 0.05 -23.94 1.41
N ALA A 208 -1.27 -23.73 1.58
CA ALA A 208 -1.88 -23.61 2.90
C ALA A 208 -1.72 -24.91 3.70
N LEU A 209 -2.03 -26.05 3.08
CA LEU A 209 -1.89 -27.35 3.72
C LEU A 209 -0.40 -27.72 3.92
N LYS A 210 0.48 -27.39 2.96
CA LYS A 210 1.93 -27.60 3.11
C LYS A 210 2.47 -26.88 4.34
N ASN A 211 2.11 -25.62 4.54
CA ASN A 211 2.54 -24.85 5.70
C ASN A 211 2.01 -25.42 7.03
N LEU A 212 0.75 -25.88 7.05
CA LEU A 212 0.17 -26.52 8.23
C LEU A 212 0.90 -27.82 8.57
N ILE A 213 1.23 -28.63 7.58
CA ILE A 213 2.00 -29.89 7.75
C ILE A 213 3.39 -29.57 8.31
N LEU A 214 4.10 -28.58 7.74
CA LEU A 214 5.42 -28.17 8.21
C LEU A 214 5.40 -27.71 9.66
N GLN A 215 4.48 -26.82 10.04
CA GLN A 215 4.32 -26.34 11.41
C GLN A 215 3.98 -27.48 12.39
N TRP A 216 3.16 -28.44 11.96
CA TRP A 216 2.81 -29.59 12.78
C TRP A 216 4.02 -30.53 12.98
N CYS A 217 4.80 -30.80 11.92
CA CYS A 217 6.02 -31.61 11.97
C CYS A 217 7.07 -30.96 12.90
N GLU A 218 7.29 -29.65 12.76
CA GLU A 218 8.21 -28.88 13.60
C GLU A 218 7.80 -28.93 15.08
N LYS A 219 6.51 -28.68 15.37
CA LYS A 219 5.97 -28.70 16.73
C LYS A 219 6.06 -30.08 17.38
N ASN A 220 5.92 -31.16 16.59
CA ASN A 220 5.93 -32.54 17.10
C ASN A 220 7.27 -33.27 16.89
N LYS A 221 8.30 -32.56 16.40
CA LYS A 221 9.66 -33.12 16.15
C LYS A 221 9.62 -34.35 15.25
N VAL A 222 8.75 -34.34 14.23
CA VAL A 222 8.64 -35.42 13.24
C VAL A 222 9.56 -35.06 12.07
N GLU A 223 10.64 -35.82 11.89
CA GLU A 223 11.48 -35.69 10.70
C GLU A 223 10.74 -36.25 9.49
N MET A 224 10.50 -35.38 8.50
CA MET A 224 9.98 -35.82 7.21
C MET A 224 11.10 -36.56 6.45
N GLN A 225 10.96 -37.87 6.31
CA GLN A 225 11.88 -38.67 5.50
C GLN A 225 11.68 -38.31 4.03
N THR A 226 12.53 -37.48 3.47
CA THR A 226 12.72 -37.37 2.03
C THR A 226 13.42 -38.61 1.54
N ARG A 227 12.66 -39.63 1.09
CA ARG A 227 13.24 -40.76 0.33
C ARG A 227 13.65 -40.24 -1.04
N VAL A 228 14.94 -40.20 -1.23
CA VAL A 228 15.59 -39.89 -2.49
C VAL A 228 15.67 -41.18 -3.29
N ASP A 229 14.79 -41.32 -4.30
CA ASP A 229 15.00 -42.18 -5.45
C ASP A 229 14.87 -41.30 -6.69
N GLU A 230 16.00 -41.06 -7.35
CA GLU A 230 16.15 -40.17 -8.50
C GLU A 230 15.64 -40.73 -9.81
N PRO A 231 15.14 -39.88 -10.73
CA PRO A 231 15.87 -39.53 -11.95
C PRO A 231 16.05 -38.00 -12.08
N PRO A 232 16.81 -37.47 -13.04
CA PRO A 232 17.77 -36.42 -12.85
C PRO A 232 17.11 -35.12 -12.34
N VAL A 233 17.51 -34.79 -11.15
CA VAL A 233 17.18 -33.56 -10.44
C VAL A 233 17.88 -32.45 -11.21
N GLU A 234 17.11 -31.47 -11.74
CA GLU A 234 17.62 -30.12 -11.64
C GLU A 234 17.81 -29.89 -10.13
N GLU A 235 19.06 -29.93 -9.65
CA GLU A 235 19.44 -29.54 -8.30
C GLU A 235 18.68 -28.26 -7.98
N GLU A 236 17.84 -28.26 -6.94
CA GLU A 236 17.39 -27.01 -6.32
C GLU A 236 18.67 -26.35 -5.77
N VAL A 237 19.36 -25.65 -6.67
CA VAL A 237 20.48 -24.78 -6.32
C VAL A 237 19.93 -23.85 -5.24
N SER A 238 20.52 -23.88 -4.05
CA SER A 238 20.07 -23.03 -2.97
C SER A 238 20.00 -21.59 -3.45
N LYS A 239 19.05 -20.79 -2.97
CA LYS A 239 18.88 -19.40 -3.43
C LYS A 239 20.14 -18.58 -3.26
N GLU A 240 20.96 -18.91 -2.26
CA GLU A 240 22.27 -18.31 -2.00
C GLU A 240 23.29 -18.55 -3.12
N VAL A 241 23.15 -19.61 -3.91
CA VAL A 241 24.00 -19.91 -5.08
C VAL A 241 23.30 -19.45 -6.38
N LEU A 242 21.99 -19.63 -6.45
CA LEU A 242 21.20 -19.28 -7.65
C LEU A 242 21.18 -17.77 -7.91
N ILE A 243 20.94 -16.94 -6.87
CA ILE A 243 20.79 -15.49 -7.04
C ILE A 243 22.08 -14.83 -7.49
N PRO A 244 23.25 -15.08 -6.89
CA PRO A 244 24.52 -14.57 -7.42
C PRO A 244 24.82 -14.99 -8.85
N SER A 245 24.49 -16.25 -9.22
CA SER A 245 24.63 -16.73 -10.60
C SER A 245 23.73 -15.97 -11.56
N LEU A 246 22.45 -15.73 -11.21
CA LEU A 246 21.51 -14.95 -12.00
C LEU A 246 21.96 -13.49 -12.14
N VAL A 247 22.48 -12.88 -11.07
CA VAL A 247 23.02 -11.50 -11.13
C VAL A 247 24.21 -11.44 -12.08
N LYS A 248 25.10 -12.42 -12.08
CA LYS A 248 26.19 -12.54 -13.05
C LYS A 248 25.66 -12.68 -14.48
N ASP A 249 24.60 -13.47 -14.67
CA ASP A 249 23.97 -13.69 -15.97
C ASP A 249 23.28 -12.44 -16.54
N LEU A 250 22.96 -11.43 -15.70
CA LEU A 250 22.49 -10.11 -16.17
C LEU A 250 23.52 -9.40 -17.05
N SER A 251 24.81 -9.69 -16.88
CA SER A 251 25.91 -9.15 -17.68
C SER A 251 26.39 -10.10 -18.80
N SER A 252 25.63 -11.17 -19.07
CA SER A 252 25.97 -12.15 -20.10
C SER A 252 25.93 -11.53 -21.50
N PRO A 253 26.89 -11.83 -22.38
CA PRO A 253 26.84 -11.42 -23.79
C PRO A 253 25.73 -12.16 -24.58
N ASN A 254 25.21 -13.27 -24.04
CA ASN A 254 24.12 -14.01 -24.66
C ASN A 254 22.77 -13.39 -24.25
N LEU A 255 22.07 -12.83 -25.25
CA LEU A 255 20.79 -12.14 -25.07
C LEU A 255 19.70 -13.01 -24.41
N ASP A 256 19.66 -14.30 -24.74
CA ASP A 256 18.63 -15.21 -24.19
C ASP A 256 18.91 -15.54 -22.73
N VAL A 257 20.18 -15.69 -22.34
CA VAL A 257 20.59 -15.88 -20.96
C VAL A 257 20.24 -14.63 -20.16
N GLN A 258 20.60 -13.45 -20.67
CA GLN A 258 20.35 -12.16 -20.05
C GLN A 258 18.83 -11.90 -19.86
N ARG A 259 18.00 -12.19 -20.87
CA ARG A 259 16.53 -12.08 -20.78
C ARG A 259 15.95 -13.00 -19.72
N LYS A 260 16.40 -14.27 -19.67
CA LYS A 260 15.96 -15.24 -18.67
C LYS A 260 16.35 -14.81 -17.28
N ALA A 261 17.59 -14.37 -17.08
CA ALA A 261 18.10 -13.87 -15.81
C ALA A 261 17.30 -12.64 -15.34
N ALA A 262 17.12 -11.62 -16.20
CA ALA A 262 16.34 -10.43 -15.85
C ALA A 262 14.89 -10.75 -15.46
N LYS A 263 14.23 -11.66 -16.20
CA LYS A 263 12.88 -12.13 -15.87
C LYS A 263 12.85 -12.86 -14.52
N LYS A 264 13.83 -13.73 -14.24
CA LYS A 264 13.89 -14.50 -12.99
C LYS A 264 14.17 -13.60 -11.78
N ILE A 265 15.09 -12.62 -11.91
CA ILE A 265 15.38 -11.61 -10.88
C ILE A 265 14.13 -10.76 -10.60
N ARG A 266 13.38 -10.35 -11.64
CA ARG A 266 12.09 -9.66 -11.46
C ARG A 266 11.12 -10.48 -10.61
N THR A 267 11.02 -11.79 -10.87
CA THR A 267 10.15 -12.68 -10.10
C THR A 267 10.61 -12.80 -8.66
N LEU A 268 11.89 -13.11 -8.43
CA LEU A 268 12.47 -13.28 -7.09
C LEU A 268 12.38 -12.00 -6.27
N SER A 269 12.68 -10.83 -6.86
CA SER A 269 12.57 -9.53 -6.16
C SER A 269 11.15 -9.21 -5.70
N LYS A 270 10.11 -9.79 -6.35
CA LYS A 270 8.71 -9.65 -5.97
C LYS A 270 8.32 -10.58 -4.81
N GLU A 271 8.86 -11.80 -4.78
CA GLU A 271 8.37 -12.91 -3.95
C GLU A 271 8.71 -12.75 -2.47
N SER A 272 9.97 -12.42 -2.11
CA SER A 272 10.37 -12.40 -0.72
C SER A 272 11.36 -11.27 -0.35
N PRO A 273 11.33 -10.79 0.91
CA PRO A 273 12.33 -9.85 1.43
C PRO A 273 13.75 -10.42 1.42
N GLU A 274 13.88 -11.72 1.73
CA GLU A 274 15.16 -12.43 1.77
C GLU A 274 15.80 -12.45 0.38
N ASP A 275 15.02 -12.74 -0.66
CA ASP A 275 15.48 -12.73 -2.05
C ASP A 275 15.94 -11.32 -2.47
N ARG A 276 15.22 -10.26 -2.04
CA ARG A 276 15.66 -8.87 -2.28
C ARG A 276 17.00 -8.58 -1.63
N THR A 277 17.21 -9.02 -0.39
CA THR A 277 18.49 -8.86 0.31
C THR A 277 19.61 -9.56 -0.44
N LEU A 278 19.43 -10.84 -0.82
CA LEU A 278 20.43 -11.62 -1.58
C LEU A 278 20.76 -10.99 -2.93
N ILE A 279 19.76 -10.41 -3.63
CA ILE A 279 19.99 -9.70 -4.91
C ILE A 279 20.86 -8.47 -4.67
N VAL A 280 20.60 -7.70 -3.63
CA VAL A 280 21.36 -6.49 -3.29
C VAL A 280 22.79 -6.85 -2.85
N ASP A 281 22.95 -7.84 -1.99
CA ASP A 281 24.25 -8.31 -1.49
C ASP A 281 25.13 -8.91 -2.61
N SER A 282 24.51 -9.32 -3.73
CA SER A 282 25.18 -9.83 -4.92
C SER A 282 25.47 -8.75 -5.98
N ASP A 283 25.48 -7.47 -5.63
CA ASP A 283 25.62 -6.33 -6.57
C ASP A 283 24.51 -6.23 -7.63
N GLY A 284 23.33 -6.80 -7.36
CA GLY A 284 22.21 -6.83 -8.29
C GLY A 284 21.71 -5.44 -8.69
N ILE A 285 21.79 -4.42 -7.80
CA ILE A 285 21.41 -3.04 -8.15
C ILE A 285 22.28 -2.51 -9.29
N ALA A 286 23.60 -2.65 -9.21
CA ALA A 286 24.50 -2.16 -10.25
C ALA A 286 24.27 -2.86 -11.60
N ALA A 287 24.09 -4.19 -11.58
CA ALA A 287 23.77 -4.97 -12.77
C ALA A 287 22.45 -4.55 -13.42
N LEU A 288 21.37 -4.35 -12.61
CA LEU A 288 20.06 -3.93 -13.10
C LEU A 288 20.09 -2.50 -13.65
N VAL A 289 20.83 -1.59 -13.02
CA VAL A 289 21.01 -0.22 -13.51
C VAL A 289 21.67 -0.22 -14.89
N GLY A 290 22.69 -1.06 -15.12
CA GLY A 290 23.32 -1.23 -16.43
C GLY A 290 22.34 -1.68 -17.52
N LEU A 291 21.36 -2.50 -17.17
CA LEU A 291 20.33 -3.00 -18.11
C LEU A 291 19.29 -1.94 -18.50
N LEU A 292 19.14 -0.85 -17.77
CA LEU A 292 18.23 0.24 -18.14
C LEU A 292 18.63 0.93 -19.45
N GLN A 293 19.91 0.88 -19.83
CA GLN A 293 20.43 1.43 -21.09
C GLN A 293 20.41 0.41 -22.25
N TYR A 294 20.03 -0.82 -21.97
CA TYR A 294 20.08 -1.88 -22.98
C TYR A 294 19.01 -1.66 -24.06
N PRO A 295 19.28 -1.94 -25.35
CA PRO A 295 18.34 -1.66 -26.44
C PRO A 295 17.04 -2.48 -26.37
N ASP A 296 17.08 -3.63 -25.72
CA ASP A 296 15.92 -4.53 -25.62
C ASP A 296 14.89 -4.03 -24.58
N LYS A 297 13.72 -3.63 -25.07
CA LYS A 297 12.64 -3.07 -24.23
C LYS A 297 12.12 -4.02 -23.16
N LYS A 298 12.17 -5.35 -23.39
CA LYS A 298 11.77 -6.35 -22.39
C LYS A 298 12.79 -6.47 -21.27
N ILE A 299 14.07 -6.34 -21.58
CA ILE A 299 15.13 -6.31 -20.58
C ILE A 299 15.01 -5.04 -19.74
N GLN A 300 14.83 -3.87 -20.39
CA GLN A 300 14.62 -2.61 -19.69
C GLN A 300 13.43 -2.67 -18.72
N ASP A 301 12.29 -3.23 -19.18
CA ASP A 301 11.10 -3.39 -18.36
C ASP A 301 11.35 -4.32 -17.16
N ASN A 302 11.98 -5.48 -17.37
CA ASN A 302 12.32 -6.38 -16.28
C ASN A 302 13.29 -5.71 -15.27
N ALA A 303 14.25 -4.94 -15.76
CA ALA A 303 15.23 -4.24 -14.92
C ALA A 303 14.55 -3.15 -14.08
N VAL A 304 13.75 -2.26 -14.70
CA VAL A 304 13.04 -1.21 -13.96
C VAL A 304 12.05 -1.77 -12.95
N THR A 305 11.37 -2.86 -13.30
CA THR A 305 10.44 -3.54 -12.39
C THR A 305 11.17 -4.18 -11.22
N SER A 306 12.34 -4.77 -11.47
CA SER A 306 13.18 -5.33 -10.39
C SER A 306 13.67 -4.23 -9.44
N LEU A 307 14.13 -3.08 -9.98
CA LEU A 307 14.52 -1.93 -9.16
C LEU A 307 13.34 -1.35 -8.37
N LEU A 308 12.14 -1.31 -8.96
CA LEU A 308 10.91 -0.97 -8.25
C LEU A 308 10.67 -1.93 -7.07
N ASN A 309 10.76 -3.23 -7.29
CA ASN A 309 10.57 -4.24 -6.24
C ASN A 309 11.64 -4.11 -5.14
N LEU A 310 12.91 -3.90 -5.52
CA LEU A 310 14.00 -3.68 -4.55
C LEU A 310 13.81 -2.39 -3.75
N SER A 311 13.22 -1.35 -4.34
CA SER A 311 12.94 -0.06 -3.69
C SER A 311 11.83 -0.14 -2.63
N ILE A 312 11.22 -1.31 -2.41
CA ILE A 312 10.34 -1.57 -1.26
C ILE A 312 11.08 -1.29 0.04
N ASP A 313 12.31 -1.75 0.14
CA ASP A 313 13.14 -1.58 1.32
C ASP A 313 13.76 -0.17 1.34
N GLU A 314 13.62 0.54 2.49
CA GLU A 314 14.07 1.93 2.62
C GLU A 314 15.57 2.10 2.34
N ALA A 315 16.40 1.17 2.83
CA ALA A 315 17.85 1.19 2.59
C ALA A 315 18.17 1.13 1.10
N ASN A 316 17.44 0.33 0.34
CA ASN A 316 17.67 0.13 -1.08
C ASN A 316 17.32 1.37 -1.91
N LYS A 317 16.37 2.22 -1.47
CA LYS A 317 16.05 3.48 -2.17
C LYS A 317 17.27 4.39 -2.28
N VAL A 318 18.05 4.46 -1.20
CA VAL A 318 19.29 5.25 -1.16
C VAL A 318 20.37 4.61 -2.04
N LEU A 319 20.51 3.27 -2.00
CA LEU A 319 21.50 2.55 -2.82
C LEU A 319 21.18 2.68 -4.32
N ILE A 320 19.92 2.53 -4.71
CA ILE A 320 19.46 2.67 -6.09
C ILE A 320 19.74 4.10 -6.60
N ALA A 321 19.45 5.12 -5.80
CA ALA A 321 19.73 6.50 -6.17
C ALA A 321 21.23 6.79 -6.29
N LYS A 322 22.05 6.31 -5.34
CA LYS A 322 23.52 6.41 -5.39
C LYS A 322 24.12 5.67 -6.58
N GLY A 323 23.50 4.55 -7.00
CA GLY A 323 23.89 3.82 -8.20
C GLY A 323 23.53 4.51 -9.53
N ASN A 324 23.16 5.79 -9.50
CA ASN A 324 22.79 6.59 -10.68
C ASN A 324 21.59 6.01 -11.49
N ALA A 325 20.67 5.34 -10.83
CA ALA A 325 19.49 4.75 -11.47
C ALA A 325 18.46 5.79 -11.91
N ILE A 326 18.31 6.90 -11.17
CA ILE A 326 17.26 7.91 -11.40
C ILE A 326 17.25 8.44 -12.85
N PRO A 327 18.36 8.94 -13.42
CA PRO A 327 18.35 9.45 -14.80
C PRO A 327 18.00 8.37 -15.82
N LEU A 328 18.42 7.12 -15.58
CA LEU A 328 18.14 6.01 -16.48
C LEU A 328 16.69 5.54 -16.39
N ILE A 329 16.09 5.56 -15.21
CA ILE A 329 14.65 5.31 -15.02
C ILE A 329 13.83 6.41 -15.72
N ILE A 330 14.25 7.68 -15.65
CA ILE A 330 13.62 8.77 -16.39
C ILE A 330 13.72 8.56 -17.90
N GLU A 331 14.82 8.00 -18.39
CA GLU A 331 14.98 7.67 -19.81
C GLU A 331 14.05 6.53 -20.25
N VAL A 332 13.89 5.48 -19.42
CA VAL A 332 12.90 4.41 -19.67
C VAL A 332 11.47 4.96 -19.61
N LEU A 333 11.19 5.90 -18.71
CA LEU A 333 9.89 6.59 -18.65
C LEU A 333 9.58 7.34 -19.95
N LYS A 334 10.57 7.95 -20.60
CA LYS A 334 10.40 8.66 -21.87
C LYS A 334 10.24 7.72 -23.06
N ASN A 335 11.09 6.72 -23.16
CA ASN A 335 11.35 5.97 -24.38
C ASN A 335 11.03 4.46 -24.26
N GLY A 336 10.60 4.00 -23.09
CA GLY A 336 10.26 2.61 -22.83
C GLY A 336 8.99 2.16 -23.58
N ASN A 337 8.67 0.87 -23.45
CA ASN A 337 7.34 0.38 -23.79
C ASN A 337 6.29 0.84 -22.74
N VAL A 338 5.02 0.59 -22.97
CA VAL A 338 3.94 1.02 -22.08
C VAL A 338 4.16 0.52 -20.64
N GLU A 339 4.52 -0.76 -20.46
CA GLU A 339 4.77 -1.37 -19.14
C GLU A 339 6.01 -0.76 -18.48
N GLY A 340 7.08 -0.54 -19.24
CA GLY A 340 8.30 0.11 -18.75
C GLY A 340 8.06 1.55 -18.31
N GLN A 341 7.24 2.32 -19.04
CA GLN A 341 6.88 3.69 -18.67
C GLN A 341 6.08 3.71 -17.36
N GLU A 342 5.08 2.85 -17.22
CA GLU A 342 4.26 2.73 -16.01
C GLU A 342 5.11 2.32 -14.81
N ASN A 343 5.93 1.26 -14.95
CA ASN A 343 6.80 0.80 -13.87
C ASN A 343 7.89 1.82 -13.52
N SER A 344 8.36 2.62 -14.49
CA SER A 344 9.28 3.75 -14.22
C SER A 344 8.61 4.84 -13.38
N ALA A 345 7.36 5.20 -13.67
CA ALA A 345 6.62 6.16 -12.85
C ALA A 345 6.44 5.65 -11.41
N ALA A 346 6.08 4.36 -11.26
CA ALA A 346 5.96 3.72 -9.95
C ALA A 346 7.32 3.65 -9.21
N ALA A 347 8.42 3.38 -9.93
CA ALA A 347 9.77 3.38 -9.35
C ALA A 347 10.19 4.77 -8.89
N LEU A 348 9.96 5.81 -9.70
CA LEU A 348 10.22 7.19 -9.31
C LEU A 348 9.39 7.63 -8.12
N PHE A 349 8.11 7.20 -8.03
CA PHE A 349 7.29 7.40 -6.85
C PHE A 349 7.93 6.75 -5.61
N SER A 350 8.29 5.46 -5.69
CA SER A 350 8.92 4.75 -4.56
C SER A 350 10.23 5.41 -4.13
N LEU A 351 11.10 5.77 -5.06
CA LEU A 351 12.36 6.44 -4.76
C LEU A 351 12.16 7.83 -4.17
N SER A 352 11.11 8.54 -4.59
CA SER A 352 10.76 9.87 -4.09
C SER A 352 10.27 9.89 -2.64
N MET A 353 10.13 8.75 -1.96
CA MET A 353 9.88 8.72 -0.52
C MET A 353 11.06 9.29 0.28
N VAL A 354 12.27 9.26 -0.28
CA VAL A 354 13.47 9.92 0.27
C VAL A 354 13.51 11.36 -0.23
N ASP A 355 13.63 12.32 0.68
CA ASP A 355 13.52 13.75 0.34
C ASP A 355 14.60 14.23 -0.64
N GLU A 356 15.83 13.75 -0.50
CA GLU A 356 16.94 14.03 -1.43
C GLU A 356 16.61 13.55 -2.85
N ASN A 357 15.95 12.41 -2.98
CA ASN A 357 15.53 11.87 -4.27
C ASN A 357 14.42 12.71 -4.91
N LYS A 358 13.52 13.32 -4.12
CA LYS A 358 12.50 14.25 -4.66
C LYS A 358 13.18 15.42 -5.40
N VAL A 359 14.23 15.98 -4.78
CA VAL A 359 15.02 17.07 -5.38
C VAL A 359 15.72 16.58 -6.64
N ALA A 360 16.40 15.43 -6.55
CA ALA A 360 17.18 14.86 -7.65
C ALA A 360 16.29 14.52 -8.87
N ILE A 361 15.16 13.84 -8.66
CA ILE A 361 14.22 13.48 -9.74
C ILE A 361 13.72 14.73 -10.46
N GLY A 362 13.37 15.78 -9.71
CA GLY A 362 12.95 17.04 -10.30
C GLY A 362 14.06 17.75 -11.08
N ALA A 363 15.27 17.81 -10.52
CA ALA A 363 16.43 18.44 -11.13
C ALA A 363 16.91 17.70 -12.40
N LEU A 364 16.79 16.37 -12.42
CA LEU A 364 17.14 15.52 -13.56
C LEU A 364 16.05 15.46 -14.65
N GLY A 365 15.01 16.29 -14.55
CA GLY A 365 13.98 16.42 -15.59
C GLY A 365 12.96 15.29 -15.57
N GLY A 366 12.66 14.72 -14.41
CA GLY A 366 11.61 13.68 -14.27
C GLY A 366 10.19 14.22 -14.43
N MET A 367 9.96 15.53 -14.22
CA MET A 367 8.61 16.10 -14.26
C MET A 367 7.97 16.08 -15.66
N PRO A 368 8.60 16.52 -16.76
CA PRO A 368 7.99 16.51 -18.08
C PRO A 368 7.50 15.13 -18.54
N PRO A 369 8.29 14.04 -18.45
CA PRO A 369 7.81 12.73 -18.89
C PRO A 369 6.71 12.16 -17.98
N LEU A 370 6.66 12.50 -16.68
CA LEU A 370 5.54 12.15 -15.81
C LEU A 370 4.27 12.88 -16.23
N VAL A 371 4.36 14.16 -16.58
CA VAL A 371 3.21 14.94 -17.09
C VAL A 371 2.75 14.40 -18.45
N ASP A 372 3.67 13.95 -19.31
CA ASP A 372 3.29 13.30 -20.57
C ASP A 372 2.59 11.96 -20.35
N LEU A 373 3.08 11.12 -19.43
CA LEU A 373 2.40 9.87 -19.06
C LEU A 373 1.02 10.12 -18.43
N LEU A 374 0.87 11.18 -17.62
CA LEU A 374 -0.42 11.60 -17.06
C LEU A 374 -1.39 12.01 -18.17
N LYS A 375 -0.90 12.65 -19.22
CA LYS A 375 -1.71 13.11 -20.37
C LYS A 375 -2.10 11.98 -21.31
N ASN A 376 -1.12 11.15 -21.70
CA ASN A 376 -1.22 10.24 -22.84
C ASN A 376 -1.24 8.76 -22.45
N GLY A 377 -0.90 8.41 -21.21
CA GLY A 377 -0.79 7.04 -20.73
C GLY A 377 -2.11 6.29 -20.61
N THR A 378 -2.03 5.02 -20.30
CA THR A 378 -3.17 4.18 -19.90
C THR A 378 -3.78 4.69 -18.59
N ILE A 379 -4.90 4.17 -18.16
CA ILE A 379 -5.50 4.51 -16.85
C ILE A 379 -4.51 4.20 -15.71
N ARG A 380 -3.79 3.08 -15.79
CA ARG A 380 -2.74 2.70 -14.84
C ARG A 380 -1.60 3.71 -14.86
N GLY A 381 -1.04 3.97 -16.04
CA GLY A 381 0.06 4.93 -16.19
C GLY A 381 -0.30 6.33 -15.71
N LYS A 382 -1.53 6.80 -15.96
CA LYS A 382 -2.03 8.07 -15.44
C LYS A 382 -2.06 8.11 -13.92
N LYS A 383 -2.51 7.02 -13.27
CA LYS A 383 -2.53 6.90 -11.81
C LYS A 383 -1.12 6.87 -11.23
N ASP A 384 -0.24 6.06 -11.79
CA ASP A 384 1.15 5.97 -11.33
C ASP A 384 1.87 7.32 -11.50
N ALA A 385 1.66 8.00 -12.63
CA ALA A 385 2.20 9.34 -12.87
C ALA A 385 1.64 10.38 -11.89
N SER A 386 0.31 10.39 -11.65
CA SER A 386 -0.29 11.35 -10.71
C SER A 386 0.24 11.16 -9.29
N THR A 387 0.44 9.92 -8.86
CA THR A 387 0.99 9.59 -7.54
C THR A 387 2.45 10.04 -7.42
N ALA A 388 3.27 9.79 -8.46
CA ALA A 388 4.65 10.25 -8.50
C ALA A 388 4.74 11.79 -8.49
N ILE A 389 3.96 12.46 -9.34
CA ILE A 389 3.90 13.92 -9.41
C ILE A 389 3.50 14.50 -8.06
N PHE A 390 2.42 14.00 -7.45
CA PHE A 390 1.96 14.49 -6.15
C PHE A 390 3.09 14.43 -5.11
N ASN A 391 3.77 13.30 -5.00
CA ASN A 391 4.85 13.15 -4.02
C ASN A 391 6.04 14.07 -4.31
N LEU A 392 6.38 14.25 -5.58
CA LEU A 392 7.44 15.18 -5.98
C LEU A 392 7.10 16.64 -5.66
N LEU A 393 5.82 17.03 -5.76
CA LEU A 393 5.34 18.39 -5.45
C LEU A 393 5.38 18.74 -3.95
N LEU A 394 5.58 17.77 -3.06
CA LEU A 394 5.88 18.04 -1.65
C LEU A 394 7.17 18.88 -1.53
N ASN A 395 8.11 18.71 -2.45
CA ASN A 395 9.23 19.64 -2.58
C ASN A 395 8.80 20.89 -3.37
N HIS A 396 8.98 22.06 -2.78
CA HIS A 396 8.53 23.34 -3.35
C HIS A 396 9.12 23.68 -4.72
N GLN A 397 10.38 23.29 -5.00
CA GLN A 397 11.03 23.56 -6.29
C GLN A 397 10.37 22.78 -7.44
N ASN A 398 9.84 21.59 -7.15
CA ASN A 398 9.19 20.77 -8.15
C ASN A 398 7.83 21.33 -8.58
N ARG A 399 7.22 22.22 -7.79
CA ARG A 399 5.94 22.86 -8.15
C ARG A 399 6.10 23.77 -9.39
N LEU A 400 7.16 24.56 -9.45
CA LEU A 400 7.47 25.36 -10.64
C LEU A 400 7.77 24.47 -11.85
N ARG A 401 8.58 23.42 -11.67
CA ARG A 401 8.91 22.47 -12.74
C ARG A 401 7.65 21.79 -13.30
N ALA A 402 6.65 21.53 -12.46
CA ALA A 402 5.38 20.97 -12.93
C ALA A 402 4.57 21.97 -13.76
N ILE A 403 4.53 23.25 -13.37
CA ILE A 403 3.90 24.31 -14.16
C ILE A 403 4.60 24.44 -15.52
N GLU A 404 5.93 24.51 -15.52
CA GLU A 404 6.75 24.58 -16.74
C GLU A 404 6.57 23.36 -17.64
N ALA A 405 6.34 22.18 -17.06
CA ALA A 405 6.01 20.95 -17.78
C ALA A 405 4.57 20.93 -18.34
N GLY A 406 3.77 21.96 -18.09
CA GLY A 406 2.41 22.08 -18.61
C GLY A 406 1.38 21.21 -17.94
N ILE A 407 1.50 20.96 -16.62
CA ILE A 407 0.58 20.09 -15.87
C ILE A 407 -0.84 20.64 -15.80
N VAL A 408 -1.04 21.98 -15.74
CA VAL A 408 -2.34 22.62 -15.52
C VAL A 408 -3.39 22.19 -16.54
N PRO A 409 -3.17 22.32 -17.88
CA PRO A 409 -4.17 21.90 -18.86
C PRO A 409 -4.45 20.39 -18.83
N VAL A 410 -3.50 19.57 -18.37
CA VAL A 410 -3.71 18.13 -18.23
C VAL A 410 -4.66 17.85 -17.07
N LEU A 411 -4.44 18.49 -15.92
CA LEU A 411 -5.30 18.34 -14.74
C LEU A 411 -6.72 18.87 -14.99
N LEU A 412 -6.87 20.00 -15.68
CA LEU A 412 -8.20 20.53 -16.05
C LEU A 412 -8.98 19.52 -16.90
N LYS A 413 -8.34 18.89 -17.89
CA LYS A 413 -8.96 17.81 -18.68
C LYS A 413 -9.37 16.61 -17.83
N ILE A 414 -8.62 16.28 -16.77
CA ILE A 414 -8.98 15.21 -15.85
C ILE A 414 -10.21 15.60 -15.02
N LEU A 415 -10.31 16.85 -14.56
CA LEU A 415 -11.48 17.34 -13.82
C LEU A 415 -12.75 17.36 -14.68
N ASP A 416 -12.63 17.61 -15.99
CA ASP A 416 -13.77 17.58 -16.91
C ASP A 416 -14.21 16.16 -17.25
N ASN A 417 -13.32 15.18 -17.16
CA ASN A 417 -13.63 13.79 -17.45
C ASN A 417 -13.77 12.95 -16.16
N THR A 418 -14.90 13.11 -15.49
CA THR A 418 -15.20 12.38 -14.22
C THR A 418 -15.21 10.85 -14.37
N LYS A 419 -15.38 10.32 -15.60
CA LYS A 419 -15.35 8.88 -15.88
C LYS A 419 -13.97 8.25 -15.65
N LEU A 420 -12.90 9.05 -15.66
CA LEU A 420 -11.54 8.57 -15.35
C LEU A 420 -11.38 8.20 -13.88
N GLY A 421 -12.25 8.69 -12.97
CA GLY A 421 -12.13 8.41 -11.53
C GLY A 421 -10.87 8.98 -10.89
N MET A 422 -10.32 10.10 -11.41
CA MET A 422 -9.08 10.75 -10.97
C MET A 422 -9.25 12.20 -10.52
N VAL A 423 -10.47 12.58 -10.18
CA VAL A 423 -10.80 13.97 -9.77
C VAL A 423 -10.08 14.32 -8.45
N ASP A 424 -10.02 13.38 -7.51
CA ASP A 424 -9.38 13.60 -6.21
C ASP A 424 -7.87 13.83 -6.36
N GLU A 425 -7.21 13.03 -7.20
CA GLU A 425 -5.78 13.17 -7.49
C GLU A 425 -5.49 14.54 -8.13
N ALA A 426 -6.29 14.93 -9.12
CA ALA A 426 -6.13 16.24 -9.78
C ALA A 426 -6.31 17.39 -8.79
N LEU A 427 -7.35 17.36 -7.95
CA LEU A 427 -7.59 18.39 -6.94
C LEU A 427 -6.49 18.44 -5.88
N SER A 428 -5.94 17.28 -5.48
CA SER A 428 -4.83 17.19 -4.52
C SER A 428 -3.56 17.82 -5.09
N ILE A 429 -3.27 17.60 -6.37
CA ILE A 429 -2.16 18.24 -7.07
C ILE A 429 -2.38 19.75 -7.18
N PHE A 430 -3.59 20.21 -7.53
CA PHE A 430 -3.92 21.64 -7.55
C PHE A 430 -3.74 22.30 -6.19
N LEU A 431 -4.11 21.62 -5.11
CA LEU A 431 -3.91 22.14 -3.75
C LEU A 431 -2.43 22.36 -3.44
N LEU A 432 -1.56 21.41 -3.81
CA LEU A 432 -0.10 21.56 -3.64
C LEU A 432 0.47 22.69 -4.50
N LEU A 433 0.01 22.82 -5.73
CA LEU A 433 0.42 23.93 -6.60
C LEU A 433 -0.04 25.27 -6.01
N GLY A 434 -1.27 25.34 -5.51
CA GLY A 434 -1.86 26.54 -4.91
C GLY A 434 -1.12 27.05 -3.68
N SER A 435 -0.47 26.16 -2.93
CA SER A 435 0.34 26.56 -1.76
C SER A 435 1.65 27.30 -2.13
N ASN A 436 1.99 27.42 -3.42
CA ASN A 436 3.12 28.21 -3.90
C ASN A 436 2.64 29.50 -4.55
N SER A 437 3.18 30.66 -4.13
CA SER A 437 2.74 31.97 -4.60
C SER A 437 2.85 32.16 -6.12
N THR A 438 3.94 31.70 -6.73
CA THR A 438 4.16 31.78 -8.18
C THR A 438 3.18 30.90 -8.95
N CYS A 439 2.94 29.67 -8.48
CA CYS A 439 2.02 28.73 -9.12
C CYS A 439 0.56 29.20 -9.02
N ARG A 440 0.16 29.88 -7.94
CA ARG A 440 -1.21 30.42 -7.77
C ARG A 440 -1.62 31.33 -8.90
N GLY A 441 -0.71 32.20 -9.37
CA GLY A 441 -1.01 33.08 -10.51
C GLY A 441 -1.36 32.32 -11.78
N THR A 442 -0.73 31.17 -12.01
CA THR A 442 -0.97 30.36 -13.21
C THR A 442 -2.25 29.53 -13.12
N ILE A 443 -2.58 29.01 -11.93
CA ILE A 443 -3.76 28.15 -11.74
C ILE A 443 -5.03 28.93 -11.40
N GLY A 444 -4.92 30.14 -10.83
CA GLY A 444 -6.04 30.97 -10.39
C GLY A 444 -6.73 31.66 -11.54
N THR A 445 -7.39 30.90 -12.43
CA THR A 445 -8.19 31.42 -13.53
C THR A 445 -9.68 31.33 -13.21
N GLU A 446 -10.50 32.22 -13.81
CA GLU A 446 -11.94 32.22 -13.61
C GLU A 446 -12.58 30.88 -14.03
N SER A 447 -12.16 30.32 -15.17
CA SER A 447 -12.65 29.03 -15.67
C SER A 447 -12.32 27.85 -14.72
N PHE A 448 -11.19 27.93 -14.02
CA PHE A 448 -10.86 26.91 -13.02
C PHE A 448 -11.74 27.06 -11.76
N VAL A 449 -12.00 28.32 -11.33
CA VAL A 449 -12.93 28.59 -10.21
C VAL A 449 -14.33 28.09 -10.53
N GLU A 450 -14.83 28.33 -11.74
CA GLU A 450 -16.11 27.79 -12.22
C GLU A 450 -16.14 26.25 -12.14
N THR A 451 -15.07 25.59 -12.61
CA THR A 451 -14.94 24.12 -12.52
C THR A 451 -14.97 23.63 -11.07
N LEU A 452 -14.29 24.33 -10.14
CA LEU A 452 -14.31 23.99 -8.72
C LEU A 452 -15.70 24.14 -8.09
N VAL A 453 -16.43 25.22 -8.44
CA VAL A 453 -17.81 25.41 -7.96
C VAL A 453 -18.73 24.31 -8.49
N ARG A 454 -18.61 23.94 -9.78
CA ARG A 454 -19.33 22.79 -10.36
C ARG A 454 -19.05 21.50 -9.61
N ILE A 455 -17.78 21.21 -9.25
CA ILE A 455 -17.42 20.01 -8.47
C ILE A 455 -18.01 20.08 -7.05
N ILE A 456 -18.06 21.24 -6.41
CA ILE A 456 -18.71 21.43 -5.11
C ILE A 456 -20.20 21.16 -5.20
N LYS A 457 -20.85 21.55 -6.31
CA LYS A 457 -22.28 21.30 -6.55
C LYS A 457 -22.57 19.81 -6.78
N GLU A 458 -21.86 19.18 -7.70
CA GLU A 458 -22.22 17.89 -8.31
C GLU A 458 -21.33 16.71 -7.85
N GLY A 459 -20.17 16.98 -7.26
CA GLY A 459 -19.17 15.97 -6.94
C GLY A 459 -19.52 15.08 -5.74
N THR A 460 -18.72 14.05 -5.56
CA THR A 460 -18.78 13.20 -4.36
C THR A 460 -18.42 13.99 -3.09
N PRO A 461 -18.79 13.54 -1.89
CA PRO A 461 -18.43 14.22 -0.65
C PRO A 461 -16.91 14.49 -0.53
N LYS A 462 -16.07 13.59 -1.02
CA LYS A 462 -14.61 13.72 -1.05
C LYS A 462 -14.16 14.78 -2.06
N ASN A 463 -14.71 14.74 -3.28
CA ASN A 463 -14.41 15.75 -4.30
C ASN A 463 -14.80 17.15 -3.82
N LYS A 464 -15.98 17.30 -3.19
CA LYS A 464 -16.43 18.56 -2.58
C LYS A 464 -15.44 19.05 -1.53
N GLU A 465 -15.00 18.19 -0.62
CA GLU A 465 -14.02 18.55 0.41
C GLU A 465 -12.68 19.01 -0.19
N CYS A 466 -12.18 18.31 -1.22
CA CYS A 466 -10.94 18.70 -1.91
C CYS A 466 -11.11 20.04 -2.66
N ALA A 467 -12.21 20.21 -3.40
CA ALA A 467 -12.48 21.45 -4.14
C ALA A 467 -12.61 22.66 -3.20
N LEU A 468 -13.29 22.51 -2.05
CA LEU A 468 -13.35 23.54 -1.00
C LEU A 468 -11.96 23.94 -0.51
N SER A 469 -11.03 22.96 -0.38
CA SER A 469 -9.66 23.26 0.03
C SER A 469 -8.92 24.10 -1.00
N VAL A 470 -9.09 23.77 -2.28
CA VAL A 470 -8.45 24.50 -3.37
C VAL A 470 -9.00 25.92 -3.46
N ILE A 471 -10.34 26.10 -3.40
CA ILE A 471 -10.95 27.45 -3.39
C ILE A 471 -10.49 28.27 -2.17
N LEU A 472 -10.42 27.65 -0.99
CA LEU A 472 -9.95 28.32 0.22
C LEU A 472 -8.50 28.79 0.06
N GLU A 473 -7.62 27.94 -0.49
CA GLU A 473 -6.22 28.30 -0.73
C GLU A 473 -6.10 29.46 -1.73
N LEU A 474 -6.81 29.38 -2.85
CA LEU A 474 -6.78 30.42 -3.90
C LEU A 474 -7.43 31.72 -3.43
N GLY A 475 -8.63 31.65 -2.86
CA GLY A 475 -9.41 32.80 -2.41
C GLY A 475 -8.78 33.53 -1.23
N SER A 476 -8.05 32.84 -0.34
CA SER A 476 -7.32 33.47 0.78
C SER A 476 -6.21 34.41 0.31
N HIS A 477 -5.74 34.26 -0.93
CA HIS A 477 -4.64 35.05 -1.49
C HIS A 477 -5.09 35.97 -2.63
N ASN A 478 -6.29 35.78 -3.14
CA ASN A 478 -6.84 36.60 -4.21
C ASN A 478 -8.35 36.76 -4.06
N ASN A 479 -8.78 37.92 -3.55
CA ASN A 479 -10.19 38.25 -3.31
C ASN A 479 -11.03 38.22 -4.59
N ALA A 480 -10.45 38.57 -5.74
CA ALA A 480 -11.18 38.53 -7.01
C ALA A 480 -11.67 37.12 -7.35
N LEU A 481 -10.84 36.09 -7.10
CA LEU A 481 -11.24 34.70 -7.31
C LEU A 481 -12.37 34.26 -6.38
N MET A 482 -12.40 34.82 -5.15
CA MET A 482 -13.50 34.55 -4.22
C MET A 482 -14.79 35.21 -4.69
N VAL A 483 -14.73 36.47 -5.18
CA VAL A 483 -15.88 37.16 -5.75
C VAL A 483 -16.41 36.42 -6.97
N HIS A 484 -15.55 35.95 -7.86
CA HIS A 484 -15.95 35.09 -9.00
C HIS A 484 -16.65 33.82 -8.54
N ALA A 485 -16.08 33.12 -7.52
CA ALA A 485 -16.70 31.90 -6.98
C ALA A 485 -18.11 32.16 -6.43
N LEU A 486 -18.31 33.28 -5.77
CA LEU A 486 -19.64 33.72 -5.29
C LEU A 486 -20.60 34.00 -6.45
N GLY A 487 -20.09 34.62 -7.52
CA GLY A 487 -20.86 34.87 -8.75
C GLY A 487 -21.37 33.60 -9.43
N PHE A 488 -20.65 32.48 -9.28
CA PHE A 488 -21.08 31.14 -9.73
C PHE A 488 -22.01 30.41 -8.75
N GLY A 489 -22.50 31.06 -7.70
CA GLY A 489 -23.47 30.50 -6.74
C GLY A 489 -22.84 29.66 -5.62
N LEU A 490 -21.55 29.84 -5.32
CA LEU A 490 -20.86 29.08 -4.26
C LEU A 490 -21.54 29.22 -2.89
N HIS A 491 -22.13 30.39 -2.55
CA HIS A 491 -22.66 30.68 -1.22
C HIS A 491 -23.73 29.69 -0.74
N GLU A 492 -24.67 29.32 -1.64
CA GLU A 492 -25.75 28.38 -1.32
C GLU A 492 -25.20 27.01 -0.94
N HIS A 493 -24.23 26.52 -1.74
CA HIS A 493 -23.59 25.23 -1.50
C HIS A 493 -22.74 25.20 -0.24
N LEU A 494 -22.06 26.31 0.11
CA LEU A 494 -21.32 26.41 1.38
C LEU A 494 -22.25 26.30 2.58
N THR A 495 -23.43 26.93 2.52
CA THR A 495 -24.41 26.90 3.60
C THR A 495 -24.97 25.50 3.81
N GLU A 496 -25.23 24.76 2.74
CA GLU A 496 -25.66 23.37 2.79
C GLU A 496 -24.57 22.46 3.37
N ILE A 497 -23.34 22.57 2.86
CA ILE A 497 -22.20 21.74 3.30
C ILE A 497 -21.85 22.02 4.78
N ALA A 498 -21.95 23.27 5.22
CA ALA A 498 -21.71 23.64 6.62
C ALA A 498 -22.68 22.95 7.59
N LYS A 499 -23.89 22.59 7.13
CA LYS A 499 -24.92 21.93 7.95
C LYS A 499 -24.85 20.39 7.84
N ASN A 500 -24.65 19.84 6.65
CA ASN A 500 -25.00 18.46 6.32
C ASN A 500 -23.84 17.60 5.82
N SER A 501 -22.58 18.03 5.97
CA SER A 501 -21.42 17.32 5.42
C SER A 501 -20.46 16.79 6.49
N THR A 502 -19.30 16.26 6.06
CA THR A 502 -18.24 15.79 6.98
C THR A 502 -17.70 16.95 7.83
N SER A 503 -17.22 16.67 9.06
CA SER A 503 -16.65 17.69 9.95
C SER A 503 -15.51 18.49 9.31
N ARG A 504 -14.78 17.90 8.34
CA ARG A 504 -13.73 18.60 7.59
C ARG A 504 -14.31 19.54 6.56
N ALA A 505 -15.29 19.08 5.78
CA ALA A 505 -15.97 19.91 4.81
C ALA A 505 -16.72 21.07 5.47
N GLN A 506 -17.39 20.82 6.61
CA GLN A 506 -18.06 21.85 7.40
C GLN A 506 -17.09 22.96 7.84
N ARG A 507 -15.91 22.59 8.36
CA ARG A 507 -14.88 23.58 8.78
C ARG A 507 -14.40 24.42 7.60
N LYS A 508 -14.13 23.79 6.43
CA LYS A 508 -13.68 24.49 5.23
C LYS A 508 -14.78 25.40 4.66
N ALA A 509 -16.02 24.92 4.65
CA ALA A 509 -17.17 25.71 4.24
C ALA A 509 -17.35 26.95 5.15
N ASN A 510 -17.27 26.79 6.47
CA ASN A 510 -17.34 27.90 7.41
C ASN A 510 -16.19 28.90 7.23
N SER A 511 -14.97 28.42 6.98
CA SER A 511 -13.83 29.30 6.68
C SER A 511 -14.05 30.10 5.38
N LEU A 512 -14.62 29.45 4.35
CA LEU A 512 -14.97 30.15 3.09
C LEU A 512 -16.11 31.15 3.27
N ILE A 513 -17.13 30.85 4.08
CA ILE A 513 -18.20 31.80 4.42
C ILE A 513 -17.62 33.04 5.12
N GLN A 514 -16.68 32.85 6.05
CA GLN A 514 -16.00 33.97 6.71
C GLN A 514 -15.14 34.78 5.74
N LEU A 515 -14.46 34.10 4.80
CA LEU A 515 -13.68 34.77 3.77
C LEU A 515 -14.59 35.58 2.81
N ALA A 516 -15.71 35.00 2.37
CA ALA A 516 -16.71 35.65 1.53
C ALA A 516 -17.20 36.96 2.13
N ARG A 517 -17.59 36.95 3.41
CA ARG A 517 -18.02 38.15 4.15
C ARG A 517 -16.98 39.27 4.17
N LYS A 518 -15.68 38.90 4.23
CA LYS A 518 -14.59 39.87 4.19
C LYS A 518 -14.36 40.47 2.79
N CYS A 519 -14.77 39.77 1.75
CA CYS A 519 -14.63 40.25 0.37
C CYS A 519 -15.81 41.12 -0.04
N GLU A 520 -16.97 41.04 0.64
CA GLU A 520 -18.17 41.85 0.42
C GLU A 520 -18.16 43.15 1.25
N SER A 521 -17.36 43.21 2.32
CA SER A 521 -17.13 44.41 3.15
C SER A 521 -16.01 45.27 2.59
#